data_4db1557e302c4590e0818d46eb31c940
#
_entry.id   4db1557e302c4590e0818d46eb31c940
#
_cell.length_a   1.000
_cell.length_b   1.000
_cell.length_c   1.000
_cell.angle_alpha   90.00
_cell.angle_beta   90.00
_cell.angle_gamma   90.00
#
_symmetry.space_group_name_H-M   'P 1'
#
loop_
_entity.id
_entity.type
_entity.pdbx_description
1 polymer ?
#
loop_
_entity_poly.entity_id
_entity_poly.type
_entity_poly.pdbx_seq_one_letter_code
_entity_poly.pdbx_strand_id
1 'polypeptide(L)'
;MSDAEKFPGPLQGISGVIKGVWSVFKQGFRPKVTREVPEEKLEYPTRATGRVFLNPETCIGCTLCEQICPNGTIRMVDFHHDKKPEFDKKYPNKREIYPSVDVSTCVHCNLCEEICPTGAITLEPEVEEVHFVRKNTRYTPEQLEKKESELWGEERQ
;
A
#
# COMPACT_ATOMS: atom_id res chain seq x y z
N MET A 1 12.27 -47.19 16.51
CA MET A 1 13.51 -46.63 15.97
C MET A 1 14.08 -47.66 15.01
N SER A 2 13.93 -47.44 13.71
CA SER A 2 14.68 -48.06 12.58
C SER A 2 13.80 -48.23 11.34
N ASP A 3 13.30 -47.11 10.81
CA ASP A 3 13.00 -47.02 9.38
C ASP A 3 14.11 -46.21 8.71
N ALA A 4 15.21 -46.96 8.44
CA ALA A 4 16.26 -46.46 7.58
C ALA A 4 15.63 -46.14 6.23
N GLU A 5 15.53 -44.87 5.86
CA GLU A 5 15.09 -44.41 4.54
C GLU A 5 15.90 -45.15 3.48
N LYS A 6 15.21 -46.13 2.86
CA LYS A 6 15.76 -46.93 1.78
C LYS A 6 15.87 -46.00 0.56
N PHE A 7 17.05 -45.48 0.29
CA PHE A 7 17.31 -44.69 -0.91
C PHE A 7 16.78 -45.43 -2.14
N PRO A 8 15.98 -44.77 -2.98
CA PRO A 8 15.43 -45.39 -4.19
C PRO A 8 16.57 -45.85 -5.09
N GLY A 9 16.46 -47.06 -5.62
CA GLY A 9 17.45 -47.62 -6.55
C GLY A 9 17.57 -46.78 -7.82
N PRO A 10 18.68 -46.89 -8.58
CA PRO A 10 18.97 -46.02 -9.71
C PRO A 10 17.86 -45.95 -10.77
N LEU A 11 17.15 -47.02 -10.98
CA LEU A 11 16.01 -47.08 -11.91
C LEU A 11 14.78 -46.30 -11.41
N GLN A 12 14.56 -46.28 -10.08
CA GLN A 12 13.49 -45.47 -9.47
C GLN A 12 13.83 -44.00 -9.49
N GLY A 13 15.12 -43.64 -9.36
CA GLY A 13 15.61 -42.27 -9.52
C GLY A 13 15.34 -41.72 -10.91
N ILE A 14 15.63 -42.49 -11.96
CA ILE A 14 15.40 -42.08 -13.37
C ILE A 14 13.91 -41.85 -13.64
N SER A 15 13.04 -42.76 -13.15
CA SER A 15 11.58 -42.59 -13.32
C SER A 15 11.04 -41.34 -12.60
N GLY A 16 11.64 -40.96 -11.46
CA GLY A 16 11.34 -39.72 -10.75
C GLY A 16 11.71 -38.46 -11.55
N VAL A 17 12.90 -38.47 -12.15
CA VAL A 17 13.35 -37.38 -13.03
C VAL A 17 12.43 -37.21 -14.24
N ILE A 18 12.09 -38.31 -14.93
CA ILE A 18 11.19 -38.27 -16.09
C ILE A 18 9.80 -37.69 -15.70
N LYS A 19 9.24 -38.13 -14.57
CA LYS A 19 7.96 -37.59 -14.06
C LYS A 19 8.05 -36.13 -13.72
N GLY A 20 9.17 -35.69 -13.12
CA GLY A 20 9.43 -34.28 -12.81
C GLY A 20 9.49 -33.42 -14.08
N VAL A 21 10.29 -33.82 -15.05
CA VAL A 21 10.39 -33.14 -16.36
C VAL A 21 9.03 -33.08 -17.06
N TRP A 22 8.29 -34.19 -17.06
CA TRP A 22 6.95 -34.22 -17.66
C TRP A 22 5.97 -33.30 -16.96
N SER A 23 6.05 -33.19 -15.62
CA SER A 23 5.22 -32.26 -14.85
C SER A 23 5.50 -30.79 -15.21
N VAL A 24 6.79 -30.44 -15.32
CA VAL A 24 7.20 -29.06 -15.72
C VAL A 24 6.77 -28.77 -17.16
N PHE A 25 6.97 -29.71 -18.06
CA PHE A 25 6.55 -29.59 -19.45
C PHE A 25 5.05 -29.31 -19.60
N LYS A 26 4.21 -30.02 -18.83
CA LYS A 26 2.76 -29.74 -18.78
C LYS A 26 2.43 -28.33 -18.29
N GLN A 27 3.23 -27.78 -17.39
CA GLN A 27 3.00 -26.43 -16.87
C GLN A 27 3.17 -25.36 -17.97
N GLY A 28 4.08 -25.61 -18.95
CA GLY A 28 4.31 -24.68 -20.05
C GLY A 28 3.11 -24.48 -20.96
N PHE A 29 2.16 -25.41 -20.98
CA PHE A 29 0.92 -25.32 -21.79
C PHE A 29 -0.29 -24.81 -20.98
N ARG A 30 -0.11 -24.50 -19.71
CA ARG A 30 -1.20 -23.91 -18.90
C ARG A 30 -1.31 -22.40 -19.19
N PRO A 31 -2.53 -21.83 -19.14
CA PRO A 31 -2.71 -20.40 -19.26
C PRO A 31 -1.93 -19.70 -18.14
N LYS A 32 -1.36 -18.54 -18.45
CA LYS A 32 -0.66 -17.69 -17.47
C LYS A 32 -1.61 -17.35 -16.32
N VAL A 33 -1.13 -17.47 -15.08
CA VAL A 33 -1.84 -17.06 -13.87
C VAL A 33 -1.39 -15.65 -13.43
N THR A 34 -0.22 -15.23 -13.89
CA THR A 34 0.35 -13.91 -13.62
C THR A 34 -0.36 -12.84 -14.41
N ARG A 35 -0.56 -11.68 -13.80
CA ARG A 35 -1.07 -10.49 -14.45
C ARG A 35 0.07 -9.53 -14.78
N GLU A 36 -0.04 -8.87 -15.91
CA GLU A 36 0.96 -7.95 -16.41
C GLU A 36 0.59 -6.51 -15.97
N VAL A 37 1.00 -6.13 -14.75
CA VAL A 37 0.84 -4.75 -14.25
C VAL A 37 1.88 -3.87 -14.94
N PRO A 38 1.55 -2.66 -15.45
CA PRO A 38 0.31 -1.91 -15.23
C PRO A 38 -0.79 -2.11 -16.29
N GLU A 39 -0.57 -2.93 -17.32
CA GLU A 39 -1.52 -3.12 -18.42
C GLU A 39 -2.81 -3.82 -17.96
N GLU A 40 -2.67 -4.80 -17.07
CA GLU A 40 -3.79 -5.52 -16.46
C GLU A 40 -3.97 -5.07 -15.02
N LYS A 41 -4.91 -4.15 -14.77
CA LYS A 41 -5.25 -3.72 -13.41
C LYS A 41 -6.01 -4.81 -12.65
N LEU A 42 -5.65 -4.98 -11.38
CA LEU A 42 -6.41 -5.81 -10.45
C LEU A 42 -7.67 -5.06 -10.00
N GLU A 43 -8.82 -5.71 -10.11
CA GLU A 43 -10.03 -5.26 -9.42
C GLU A 43 -9.94 -5.71 -7.96
N TYR A 44 -9.71 -4.76 -7.06
CA TYR A 44 -9.68 -5.02 -5.63
C TYR A 44 -11.10 -5.09 -5.06
N PRO A 45 -11.37 -6.00 -4.12
CA PRO A 45 -12.65 -6.01 -3.42
C PRO A 45 -12.84 -4.70 -2.64
N THR A 46 -14.09 -4.26 -2.51
CA THR A 46 -14.44 -3.00 -1.82
C THR A 46 -13.98 -2.89 -0.37
N ARG A 47 -13.59 -4.01 0.25
CA ARG A 47 -13.06 -4.08 1.62
C ARG A 47 -11.53 -4.19 1.65
N ALA A 48 -10.86 -4.06 0.53
CA ALA A 48 -9.41 -4.02 0.50
C ALA A 48 -8.91 -2.74 1.15
N THR A 49 -7.94 -2.88 2.06
CA THR A 49 -7.22 -1.76 2.66
C THR A 49 -5.99 -1.48 1.82
N GLY A 50 -5.91 -0.30 1.27
CA GLY A 50 -4.78 0.12 0.43
C GLY A 50 -4.27 1.47 0.87
N ARG A 51 -4.19 2.41 -0.06
CA ARG A 51 -3.62 3.72 0.17
C ARG A 51 -4.38 4.53 1.21
N VAL A 52 -3.64 5.23 2.05
CA VAL A 52 -4.19 6.20 3.00
C VAL A 52 -4.57 7.49 2.26
N PHE A 53 -5.83 7.85 2.36
CA PHE A 53 -6.39 9.09 1.83
C PHE A 53 -6.75 10.03 2.98
N LEU A 54 -6.51 11.32 2.80
CA LEU A 54 -6.85 12.37 3.76
C LEU A 54 -7.88 13.31 3.16
N ASN A 55 -9.00 13.50 3.87
CA ASN A 55 -9.90 14.60 3.62
C ASN A 55 -9.56 15.76 4.57
N PRO A 56 -8.86 16.80 4.10
CA PRO A 56 -8.42 17.87 4.99
C PRO A 56 -9.58 18.75 5.48
N GLU A 57 -10.74 18.77 4.78
CA GLU A 57 -11.91 19.54 5.18
C GLU A 57 -12.53 19.05 6.50
N THR A 58 -12.38 17.75 6.80
CA THR A 58 -12.92 17.13 8.00
C THR A 58 -11.86 16.92 9.09
N CYS A 59 -10.58 17.11 8.78
CA CYS A 59 -9.48 16.92 9.72
C CYS A 59 -9.42 18.05 10.77
N ILE A 60 -9.54 17.69 12.05
CA ILE A 60 -9.48 18.62 13.19
C ILE A 60 -8.11 18.67 13.88
N GLY A 61 -7.09 17.98 13.35
CA GLY A 61 -5.74 17.94 13.94
C GLY A 61 -5.69 17.34 15.35
N CYS A 62 -6.48 16.28 15.63
CA CYS A 62 -6.60 15.71 16.99
C CYS A 62 -5.41 14.83 17.40
N THR A 63 -4.50 14.48 16.49
CA THR A 63 -3.30 13.64 16.70
C THR A 63 -3.54 12.15 17.00
N LEU A 64 -4.78 11.70 17.09
CA LEU A 64 -5.09 10.30 17.42
C LEU A 64 -4.53 9.30 16.42
N CYS A 65 -4.53 9.64 15.13
CA CYS A 65 -3.97 8.79 14.07
C CYS A 65 -2.46 8.57 14.24
N GLU A 66 -1.71 9.59 14.72
CA GLU A 66 -0.28 9.45 15.01
C GLU A 66 -0.06 8.53 16.23
N GLN A 67 -0.88 8.68 17.28
CA GLN A 67 -0.74 7.92 18.51
C GLN A 67 -1.08 6.44 18.36
N ILE A 68 -2.08 6.12 17.54
CA ILE A 68 -2.53 4.73 17.34
C ILE A 68 -1.63 3.95 16.37
N CYS A 69 -0.83 4.62 15.55
CA CYS A 69 -0.05 3.97 14.51
C CYS A 69 1.04 3.04 15.11
N PRO A 70 0.97 1.70 14.91
CA PRO A 70 1.89 0.75 15.53
C PRO A 70 3.33 0.91 15.03
N ASN A 71 3.50 1.35 13.78
CA ASN A 71 4.82 1.54 13.18
C ASN A 71 5.33 2.99 13.25
N GLY A 72 4.55 3.93 13.81
CA GLY A 72 4.92 5.34 13.86
C GLY A 72 5.13 5.97 12.47
N THR A 73 4.38 5.50 11.48
CA THR A 73 4.47 5.97 10.08
C THR A 73 3.82 7.32 9.88
N ILE A 74 2.82 7.63 10.74
CA ILE A 74 2.07 8.87 10.71
C ILE A 74 2.77 9.87 11.63
N ARG A 75 3.00 11.08 11.13
CA ARG A 75 3.49 12.21 11.91
C ARG A 75 2.65 13.44 11.62
N MET A 76 2.25 14.14 12.67
CA MET A 76 1.59 15.42 12.50
C MET A 76 2.64 16.47 12.12
N VAL A 77 2.36 17.21 11.06
CA VAL A 77 3.21 18.27 10.55
C VAL A 77 2.44 19.57 10.54
N ASP A 78 3.15 20.68 10.85
CA ASP A 78 2.63 22.03 10.67
C ASP A 78 2.57 22.28 9.16
N PHE A 79 1.38 22.51 8.67
CA PHE A 79 1.16 22.70 7.26
C PHE A 79 0.67 24.13 7.01
N HIS A 80 1.62 25.06 6.98
CA HIS A 80 1.38 26.43 6.55
C HIS A 80 1.46 26.51 5.04
N HIS A 81 0.35 26.77 4.42
CA HIS A 81 0.27 26.92 2.98
C HIS A 81 0.47 28.37 2.57
N ASP A 82 1.71 28.84 2.53
CA ASP A 82 2.08 30.23 2.13
C ASP A 82 1.66 30.60 0.70
N LYS A 83 1.22 29.64 -0.11
CA LYS A 83 0.98 29.84 -1.55
C LYS A 83 -0.48 29.78 -2.02
N LYS A 84 -1.43 29.35 -1.16
CA LYS A 84 -2.85 29.28 -1.55
C LYS A 84 -3.76 29.75 -0.41
N PRO A 85 -4.15 31.03 -0.38
CA PRO A 85 -5.05 31.57 0.64
C PRO A 85 -6.46 30.92 0.64
N GLU A 86 -6.84 30.18 -0.41
CA GLU A 86 -8.08 29.40 -0.44
C GLU A 86 -8.04 28.16 0.45
N PHE A 87 -6.85 27.61 0.67
CA PHE A 87 -6.66 26.41 1.50
C PHE A 87 -7.00 26.70 2.97
N ASP A 88 -6.52 27.81 3.52
CA ASP A 88 -6.75 28.21 4.92
C ASP A 88 -8.22 28.47 5.28
N LYS A 89 -9.06 28.84 4.30
CA LYS A 89 -10.50 29.07 4.53
C LYS A 89 -11.35 27.79 4.44
N LYS A 90 -10.83 26.78 3.75
CA LYS A 90 -11.56 25.55 3.46
C LYS A 90 -11.48 24.56 4.63
N TYR A 91 -10.40 24.59 5.43
CA TYR A 91 -10.14 23.58 6.43
C TYR A 91 -10.35 24.09 7.86
N PRO A 92 -11.25 23.44 8.66
CA PRO A 92 -11.60 23.88 10.01
C PRO A 92 -10.55 23.55 11.08
N ASN A 93 -9.34 23.15 10.69
CA ASN A 93 -8.28 22.79 11.60
C ASN A 93 -7.62 23.99 12.25
N LYS A 94 -8.09 24.36 13.44
CA LYS A 94 -7.57 25.51 14.19
C LYS A 94 -6.11 25.38 14.64
N ARG A 95 -5.56 24.15 14.63
CA ARG A 95 -4.17 23.85 15.01
C ARG A 95 -3.21 23.92 13.83
N GLU A 96 -3.74 23.95 12.60
CA GLU A 96 -2.96 23.94 11.34
C GLU A 96 -1.96 22.76 11.25
N ILE A 97 -2.29 21.65 11.92
CA ILE A 97 -1.50 20.42 11.90
C ILE A 97 -2.27 19.30 11.16
N TYR A 98 -1.58 18.62 10.27
CA TYR A 98 -2.13 17.54 9.44
C TYR A 98 -1.23 16.32 9.43
N PRO A 99 -1.78 15.11 9.24
CA PRO A 99 -0.99 13.91 9.15
C PRO A 99 -0.16 13.86 7.87
N SER A 100 1.11 13.50 8.02
CA SER A 100 2.02 13.08 6.96
C SER A 100 2.30 11.61 7.16
N VAL A 101 2.22 10.80 6.11
CA VAL A 101 2.33 9.33 6.19
C VAL A 101 3.53 8.84 5.40
N ASP A 102 4.34 7.99 6.02
CA ASP A 102 5.42 7.28 5.33
C ASP A 102 4.88 5.92 4.84
N VAL A 103 4.54 5.84 3.56
CA VAL A 103 3.95 4.64 2.96
C VAL A 103 4.92 3.47 2.88
N SER A 104 6.24 3.73 2.90
CA SER A 104 7.26 2.67 2.88
C SER A 104 7.26 1.78 4.12
N THR A 105 6.74 2.28 5.23
CA THR A 105 6.66 1.60 6.52
C THR A 105 5.23 1.36 6.99
N CYS A 106 4.24 1.84 6.23
CA CYS A 106 2.83 1.62 6.50
C CYS A 106 2.45 0.15 6.26
N VAL A 107 1.74 -0.46 7.20
CA VAL A 107 1.24 -1.85 7.10
C VAL A 107 -0.24 -1.91 6.71
N HIS A 108 -0.85 -0.79 6.37
CA HIS A 108 -2.24 -0.67 5.93
C HIS A 108 -3.24 -1.37 6.86
N CYS A 109 -3.03 -1.24 8.18
CA CYS A 109 -3.81 -1.93 9.22
C CYS A 109 -5.18 -1.32 9.51
N ASN A 110 -5.51 -0.18 8.91
CA ASN A 110 -6.78 0.55 9.05
C ASN A 110 -7.04 1.19 10.43
N LEU A 111 -6.19 1.04 11.44
CA LEU A 111 -6.40 1.59 12.78
C LEU A 111 -6.55 3.12 12.80
N CYS A 112 -5.87 3.82 11.88
CA CYS A 112 -5.96 5.29 11.79
C CYS A 112 -7.32 5.76 11.27
N GLU A 113 -7.99 4.99 10.42
CA GLU A 113 -9.35 5.25 9.96
C GLU A 113 -10.35 4.98 11.09
N GLU A 114 -10.24 3.84 11.77
CA GLU A 114 -11.15 3.45 12.84
C GLU A 114 -11.13 4.41 14.04
N ILE A 115 -9.96 4.96 14.38
CA ILE A 115 -9.83 5.90 15.51
C ILE A 115 -10.26 7.32 15.16
N CYS A 116 -10.38 7.67 13.88
CA CYS A 116 -10.64 9.03 13.44
C CYS A 116 -12.07 9.46 13.76
N PRO A 117 -12.29 10.44 14.67
CA PRO A 117 -13.64 10.82 15.11
C PRO A 117 -14.44 11.55 14.02
N THR A 118 -13.76 12.09 13.01
CA THR A 118 -14.36 12.87 11.93
C THR A 118 -14.36 12.15 10.59
N GLY A 119 -13.78 10.93 10.52
CA GLY A 119 -13.62 10.19 9.26
C GLY A 119 -12.74 10.93 8.24
N ALA A 120 -11.77 11.71 8.74
CA ALA A 120 -10.87 12.48 7.87
C ALA A 120 -9.82 11.60 7.17
N ILE A 121 -9.49 10.45 7.75
CA ILE A 121 -8.59 9.46 7.15
C ILE A 121 -9.42 8.27 6.73
N THR A 122 -9.23 7.83 5.51
CA THR A 122 -9.85 6.63 4.93
C THR A 122 -8.78 5.83 4.19
N LEU A 123 -8.98 4.52 4.06
CA LEU A 123 -8.13 3.68 3.23
C LEU A 123 -8.89 3.29 1.96
N GLU A 124 -8.38 3.74 0.83
CA GLU A 124 -8.91 3.37 -0.48
C GLU A 124 -8.29 2.05 -0.97
N PRO A 125 -9.01 1.23 -1.77
CA PRO A 125 -8.52 -0.06 -2.24
C PRO A 125 -7.43 0.04 -3.33
N GLU A 126 -6.83 1.20 -3.53
CA GLU A 126 -5.71 1.41 -4.45
C GLU A 126 -4.39 1.06 -3.74
N VAL A 127 -3.59 0.16 -4.33
CA VAL A 127 -2.37 -0.39 -3.71
C VAL A 127 -1.11 -0.11 -4.56
N GLU A 128 -1.26 0.56 -5.68
CA GLU A 128 -0.17 0.78 -6.65
C GLU A 128 0.74 1.95 -6.22
N GLU A 129 1.44 1.82 -5.09
CA GLU A 129 2.42 2.81 -4.62
C GLU A 129 3.83 2.36 -4.97
N VAL A 130 4.38 2.86 -6.07
CA VAL A 130 5.76 2.56 -6.51
C VAL A 130 6.60 3.83 -6.54
N HIS A 131 7.69 3.85 -5.80
CA HIS A 131 8.61 4.98 -5.75
C HIS A 131 10.05 4.54 -6.07
N PHE A 132 10.73 5.30 -6.93
CA PHE A 132 12.14 5.08 -7.25
C PHE A 132 13.09 5.55 -6.14
N VAL A 133 12.66 6.51 -5.33
CA VAL A 133 13.47 7.12 -4.28
C VAL A 133 12.73 7.09 -2.96
N ARG A 134 13.39 6.59 -1.90
CA ARG A 134 12.81 6.51 -0.56
C ARG A 134 12.33 7.84 0.02
N LYS A 135 12.90 8.97 -0.40
CA LYS A 135 12.44 10.30 0.06
C LYS A 135 11.01 10.62 -0.36
N ASN A 136 10.56 10.06 -1.49
CA ASN A 136 9.24 10.31 -2.05
C ASN A 136 8.14 9.44 -1.40
N THR A 137 8.51 8.50 -0.54
CA THR A 137 7.56 7.63 0.16
C THR A 137 6.84 8.30 1.33
N ARG A 138 7.32 9.47 1.77
CA ARG A 138 6.63 10.26 2.78
C ARG A 138 5.69 11.25 2.13
N TYR A 139 4.43 10.92 2.18
CA TYR A 139 3.38 11.76 1.62
C TYR A 139 3.07 12.95 2.54
N THR A 140 3.06 14.12 1.93
CA THR A 140 2.58 15.35 2.56
C THR A 140 1.04 15.34 2.62
N PRO A 141 0.41 16.19 3.47
CA PRO A 141 -1.05 16.29 3.50
C PRO A 141 -1.69 16.59 2.14
N GLU A 142 -1.04 17.40 1.29
CA GLU A 142 -1.51 17.68 -0.08
C GLU A 142 -1.51 16.44 -0.98
N GLN A 143 -0.49 15.60 -0.85
CA GLN A 143 -0.38 14.36 -1.63
C GLN A 143 -1.39 13.30 -1.18
N LEU A 144 -1.75 13.29 0.12
CA LEU A 144 -2.75 12.41 0.67
C LEU A 144 -4.19 12.79 0.25
N GLU A 145 -4.43 14.06 -0.10
CA GLU A 145 -5.72 14.53 -0.63
C GLU A 145 -5.92 14.14 -2.11
N LYS A 146 -4.83 14.02 -2.87
CA LYS A 146 -4.88 13.71 -4.30
C LYS A 146 -5.10 12.22 -4.53
N LYS A 147 -5.92 11.88 -5.54
CA LYS A 147 -6.03 10.51 -6.02
C LYS A 147 -4.72 10.07 -6.68
N GLU A 148 -4.41 8.79 -6.59
CA GLU A 148 -3.17 8.23 -7.13
C GLU A 148 -2.98 8.54 -8.63
N SER A 149 -4.07 8.50 -9.41
CA SER A 149 -4.04 8.87 -10.83
C SER A 149 -3.52 10.28 -11.12
N GLU A 150 -3.66 11.20 -10.16
CA GLU A 150 -3.18 12.58 -10.27
C GLU A 150 -1.71 12.69 -9.91
N LEU A 151 -1.23 11.91 -8.92
CA LEU A 151 0.17 11.91 -8.49
C LEU A 151 1.11 11.37 -9.58
N TRP A 152 0.73 10.28 -10.23
CA TRP A 152 1.54 9.68 -11.30
C TRP A 152 1.61 10.51 -12.58
N GLY A 153 0.68 11.46 -12.77
CA GLY A 153 0.72 12.41 -13.88
C GLY A 153 1.84 13.46 -13.75
N GLU A 154 2.21 13.81 -12.52
CA GLU A 154 3.22 14.84 -12.22
C GLU A 154 4.66 14.28 -12.25
N GLU A 155 4.88 13.02 -11.89
CA GLU A 155 6.23 12.40 -11.86
C GLU A 155 6.75 11.95 -13.24
N ARG A 156 5.88 11.91 -14.26
CA ARG A 156 6.24 11.50 -15.63
C ARG A 156 6.66 12.66 -16.54
N GLN A 157 6.67 13.90 -16.07
CA GLN A 157 7.16 15.08 -16.77
C GLN A 157 8.58 15.46 -16.29
#